data_3227a69b370b16dea7999b83a0a27ce6
#
_entry.id   3227a69b370b16dea7999b83a0a27ce6
#
_cell.length_a   1.000
_cell.length_b   1.000
_cell.length_c   1.000
_cell.angle_alpha   90.00
_cell.angle_beta   90.00
_cell.angle_gamma   90.00
#
_symmetry.space_group_name_H-M   'P 1'
#
loop_
_entity.id
_entity.type
_entity.pdbx_description
1 polymer ?
#
loop_
_entity_poly.entity_id
_entity_poly.type
_entity_poly.pdbx_seq_one_letter_code
_entity_poly.pdbx_strand_id
1 'polypeptide(L)'
;MDREDIIMRITDTTSVADLSLAAQTALRDVESGEVFTVRDLFRGFEWNRLSKGTRIQLGSVFNSYAKGKGTDLVEIGKKNAQNQQQYIKK
;
A
#
# COMPACT_ATOMS: atom_id res chain seq x y z
N MET A 1 23.00 12.03 -0.15
CA MET A 1 21.66 12.56 -0.38
C MET A 1 20.69 12.01 0.63
N ASP A 2 19.90 12.88 1.21
CA ASP A 2 18.88 12.45 2.15
C ASP A 2 17.81 11.67 1.40
N ARG A 3 17.38 10.53 1.97
CA ARG A 3 16.35 9.74 1.30
C ARG A 3 15.03 10.50 1.17
N GLU A 4 14.82 11.53 1.99
CA GLU A 4 13.63 12.35 1.90
C GLU A 4 13.54 13.13 0.60
N ASP A 5 14.67 13.37 -0.04
CA ASP A 5 14.72 14.09 -1.32
C ASP A 5 14.12 13.27 -2.45
N ILE A 6 14.04 11.95 -2.29
CA ILE A 6 13.49 11.06 -3.30
C ILE A 6 12.13 10.51 -2.91
N ILE A 7 11.62 10.85 -1.72
CA ILE A 7 10.30 10.43 -1.30
C ILE A 7 9.27 11.29 -2.00
N MET A 8 8.40 10.64 -2.73
CA MET A 8 7.29 11.27 -3.42
C MET A 8 6.34 11.90 -2.41
N ARG A 9 5.98 13.15 -2.66
CA ARG A 9 4.91 13.78 -1.90
C ARG A 9 3.57 13.29 -2.43
N ILE A 10 2.77 12.73 -1.55
CA ILE A 10 1.45 12.21 -1.91
C ILE A 10 0.41 13.32 -1.76
N THR A 11 -0.29 13.60 -2.84
CA THR A 11 -1.36 14.60 -2.90
C THR A 11 -2.60 13.96 -3.52
N ASP A 12 -3.68 14.74 -3.63
CA ASP A 12 -4.91 14.30 -4.26
C ASP A 12 -4.78 14.03 -5.76
N THR A 13 -3.67 14.49 -6.38
CA THR A 13 -3.41 14.27 -7.81
C THR A 13 -2.33 13.22 -8.08
N THR A 14 -1.80 12.58 -7.05
CA THR A 14 -0.79 11.53 -7.23
C THR A 14 -1.41 10.35 -7.98
N SER A 15 -0.72 9.87 -9.01
CA SER A 15 -1.22 8.76 -9.84
C SER A 15 -1.26 7.44 -9.05
N VAL A 16 -2.15 6.54 -9.47
CA VAL A 16 -2.23 5.20 -8.87
C VAL A 16 -0.90 4.44 -9.04
N ALA A 17 -0.22 4.62 -10.18
CA ALA A 17 1.08 4.00 -10.42
C ALA A 17 2.10 4.46 -9.37
N ASP A 18 2.15 5.77 -9.11
CA ASP A 18 3.06 6.31 -8.10
C ASP A 18 2.68 5.89 -6.70
N LEU A 19 1.39 5.82 -6.40
CA LEU A 19 0.91 5.34 -5.11
C LEU A 19 1.28 3.87 -4.89
N SER A 20 1.21 3.07 -5.95
CA SER A 20 1.62 1.67 -5.88
C SER A 20 3.10 1.53 -5.57
N LEU A 21 3.94 2.37 -6.17
CA LEU A 21 5.38 2.37 -5.87
C LEU A 21 5.64 2.79 -4.43
N ALA A 22 4.91 3.78 -3.92
CA ALA A 22 5.02 4.21 -2.53
C ALA A 22 4.64 3.08 -1.58
N ALA A 23 3.58 2.34 -1.89
CA ALA A 23 3.15 1.21 -1.09
C ALA A 23 4.21 0.10 -1.07
N GLN A 24 4.80 -0.21 -2.22
CA GLN A 24 5.85 -1.22 -2.31
C GLN A 24 7.10 -0.81 -1.53
N THR A 25 7.42 0.48 -1.54
CA THR A 25 8.54 1.01 -0.77
C THR A 25 8.28 0.88 0.73
N ALA A 26 7.09 1.24 1.16
CA ALA A 26 6.71 1.15 2.58
C ALA A 26 6.68 -0.30 3.07
N LEU A 27 6.42 -1.25 2.17
CA LEU A 27 6.38 -2.66 2.51
C LEU A 27 7.71 -3.15 3.12
N ARG A 28 8.81 -2.51 2.78
CA ARG A 28 10.12 -2.87 3.34
C ARG A 28 10.19 -2.67 4.85
N ASP A 29 9.37 -1.77 5.38
CA ASP A 29 9.36 -1.46 6.80
C ASP A 29 8.39 -2.35 7.60
N VAL A 30 7.60 -3.17 6.91
CA VAL A 30 6.71 -4.14 7.56
C VAL A 30 7.52 -5.39 7.90
N GLU A 31 7.40 -5.84 9.13
CA GLU A 31 8.16 -7.01 9.58
C GLU A 31 7.45 -8.31 9.24
N SER A 32 8.22 -9.38 9.06
CA SER A 32 7.69 -10.70 8.75
C SER A 32 6.63 -11.10 9.79
N GLY A 33 5.49 -11.55 9.30
CA GLY A 33 4.37 -11.97 10.14
C GLY A 33 3.39 -10.88 10.49
N GLU A 34 3.72 -9.62 10.24
CA GLU A 34 2.79 -8.54 10.51
C GLU A 34 1.64 -8.53 9.52
N VAL A 35 0.45 -8.26 10.03
CA VAL A 35 -0.78 -8.16 9.24
C VAL A 35 -1.06 -6.68 8.99
N PHE A 36 -1.36 -6.34 7.74
CA PHE A 36 -1.58 -4.95 7.36
C PHE A 36 -2.60 -4.84 6.24
N THR A 37 -3.13 -3.63 6.06
CA THR A 37 -3.95 -3.28 4.91
C THR A 37 -3.16 -2.30 4.04
N VAL A 38 -3.62 -2.04 2.82
CA VAL A 38 -2.98 -1.05 1.94
C VAL A 38 -2.93 0.32 2.62
N ARG A 39 -4.00 0.68 3.34
CA ARG A 39 -4.05 1.93 4.09
C ARG A 39 -2.88 2.06 5.07
N ASP A 40 -2.49 0.97 5.71
CA ASP A 40 -1.42 0.97 6.70
C ASP A 40 -0.05 1.31 6.12
N LEU A 41 0.10 1.22 4.80
CA LEU A 41 1.35 1.54 4.12
C LEU A 41 1.52 3.04 3.87
N PHE A 42 0.54 3.84 4.26
CA PHE A 42 0.54 5.29 4.09
C PHE A 42 0.34 5.97 5.43
N ARG A 43 0.87 7.19 5.55
CA ARG A 43 0.56 8.00 6.73
C ARG A 43 -0.91 8.44 6.64
N GLY A 44 -1.57 8.61 7.80
CA GLY A 44 -2.99 8.89 7.84
C GLY A 44 -3.40 10.10 6.99
N PHE A 45 -2.63 11.20 7.07
CA PHE A 45 -2.95 12.39 6.31
C PHE A 45 -2.74 12.20 4.80
N GLU A 46 -1.82 11.31 4.40
CA GLU A 46 -1.63 10.99 2.98
C GLU A 46 -2.82 10.21 2.45
N TRP A 47 -3.27 9.22 3.21
CA TRP A 47 -4.45 8.44 2.84
C TRP A 47 -5.69 9.32 2.70
N ASN A 48 -5.83 10.28 3.62
CA ASN A 48 -6.97 11.18 3.62
C ASN A 48 -7.02 12.11 2.41
N ARG A 49 -5.90 12.31 1.73
CA ARG A 49 -5.85 13.13 0.51
C ARG A 49 -6.39 12.39 -0.71
N LEU A 50 -6.50 11.06 -0.64
CA LEU A 50 -6.91 10.25 -1.77
C LEU A 50 -8.43 10.18 -1.87
N SER A 51 -8.95 10.28 -3.10
CA SER A 51 -10.38 10.09 -3.34
C SER A 51 -10.76 8.62 -3.13
N LYS A 52 -12.04 8.37 -2.92
CA LYS A 52 -12.54 7.01 -2.77
C LYS A 52 -12.21 6.15 -3.98
N GLY A 53 -12.39 6.71 -5.19
CA GLY A 53 -12.07 5.98 -6.42
C GLY A 53 -10.60 5.61 -6.50
N THR A 54 -9.70 6.52 -6.13
CA THR A 54 -8.27 6.26 -6.11
C THR A 54 -7.92 5.16 -5.11
N ARG A 55 -8.53 5.20 -3.93
CA ARG A 55 -8.30 4.16 -2.91
C ARG A 55 -8.72 2.79 -3.39
N ILE A 56 -9.85 2.70 -4.09
CA ILE A 56 -10.35 1.44 -4.64
C ILE A 56 -9.40 0.91 -5.72
N GLN A 57 -8.98 1.78 -6.64
CA GLN A 57 -8.02 1.40 -7.68
C GLN A 57 -6.70 0.94 -7.10
N LEU A 58 -6.19 1.66 -6.12
CA LEU A 58 -4.94 1.30 -5.46
C LEU A 58 -5.05 -0.07 -4.78
N GLY A 59 -6.17 -0.34 -4.12
CA GLY A 59 -6.42 -1.63 -3.50
C GLY A 59 -6.39 -2.76 -4.52
N SER A 60 -7.01 -2.55 -5.68
CA SER A 60 -7.02 -3.53 -6.77
C SER A 60 -5.62 -3.77 -7.33
N VAL A 61 -4.87 -2.70 -7.56
CA VAL A 61 -3.50 -2.77 -8.08
C VAL A 61 -2.58 -3.49 -7.09
N PHE A 62 -2.70 -3.17 -5.80
CA PHE A 62 -1.88 -3.83 -4.79
C PHE A 62 -2.23 -5.32 -4.67
N ASN A 63 -3.51 -5.67 -4.78
CA ASN A 63 -3.92 -7.07 -4.75
C ASN A 63 -3.31 -7.85 -5.92
N SER A 64 -3.32 -7.26 -7.11
CA SER A 64 -2.68 -7.86 -8.28
C SER A 64 -1.16 -8.02 -8.08
N TYR A 65 -0.53 -7.03 -7.47
CA TYR A 65 0.89 -7.11 -7.12
C TYR A 65 1.16 -8.28 -6.17
N ALA A 66 0.34 -8.42 -5.13
CA ALA A 66 0.49 -9.50 -4.15
C ALA A 66 0.31 -10.89 -4.76
N LYS A 67 -0.51 -11.00 -5.80
CA LYS A 67 -0.73 -12.27 -6.51
C LYS A 67 0.35 -12.56 -7.55
N GLY A 68 1.11 -11.54 -7.94
CA GLY A 68 2.13 -11.64 -8.99
C GLY A 68 3.53 -11.41 -8.45
N LYS A 69 4.10 -10.26 -8.77
CA LYS A 69 5.49 -9.94 -8.44
C LYS A 69 5.78 -9.89 -6.94
N GLY A 70 4.79 -9.59 -6.13
CA GLY A 70 4.94 -9.51 -4.69
C GLY A 70 4.70 -10.81 -3.95
N THR A 71 4.47 -11.91 -4.65
CA THR A 71 4.14 -13.20 -4.06
C THR A 71 5.15 -13.67 -3.02
N ASP A 72 6.44 -13.38 -3.24
CA ASP A 72 7.50 -13.77 -2.31
C ASP A 72 7.57 -12.90 -1.07
N LEU A 73 6.93 -11.74 -1.11
CA LEU A 73 7.00 -10.76 -0.02
C LEU A 73 5.72 -10.68 0.80
N VAL A 74 4.58 -11.01 0.21
CA VAL A 74 3.27 -10.78 0.80
C VAL A 74 2.37 -11.98 0.59
N GLU A 75 1.65 -12.35 1.64
CA GLU A 75 0.60 -13.35 1.57
C GLU A 75 -0.74 -12.63 1.69
N ILE A 76 -1.74 -13.08 0.92
CA ILE A 76 -3.09 -12.52 0.99
C ILE A 76 -3.82 -13.16 2.16
N GLY A 77 -4.27 -12.33 3.09
CA GLY A 77 -4.99 -12.79 4.27
C GLY A 77 -6.50 -12.64 4.12
N LYS A 78 -7.18 -12.53 5.25
CA LYS A 78 -8.62 -12.38 5.31
C LYS A 78 -9.01 -10.91 5.25
N LYS A 79 -10.28 -10.63 4.96
CA LYS A 79 -10.82 -9.28 5.10
C LYS A 79 -11.12 -9.01 6.56
N ASN A 80 -10.90 -7.75 6.99
CA ASN A 80 -11.21 -7.35 8.36
C ASN A 80 -12.67 -6.95 8.51
N ALA A 81 -13.05 -6.49 9.72
CA ALA A 81 -14.43 -6.12 10.03
C ALA A 81 -14.95 -4.96 9.16
N GLN A 82 -14.07 -4.12 8.65
CA GLN A 82 -14.41 -3.01 7.76
C GLN A 82 -14.40 -3.44 6.28
N ASN A 83 -14.34 -4.74 6.01
CA ASN A 83 -14.30 -5.29 4.66
C ASN A 83 -13.05 -4.90 3.86
N GLN A 84 -11.97 -4.57 4.55
CA GLN A 84 -10.68 -4.27 3.92
C GLN A 84 -9.84 -5.53 3.80
N GLN A 85 -9.22 -5.73 2.63
CA GLN A 85 -8.34 -6.86 2.41
C GLN A 85 -7.08 -6.70 3.26
N GLN A 86 -6.78 -7.71 4.07
CA GLN A 86 -5.55 -7.74 4.85
C GLN A 86 -4.50 -8.57 4.13
N TYR A 87 -3.25 -8.26 4.41
CA TYR A 87 -2.09 -8.96 3.89
C TYR A 87 -1.16 -9.30 5.04
N ILE A 88 -0.32 -10.29 4.83
CA ILE A 88 0.65 -10.74 5.83
C ILE A 88 2.03 -10.64 5.19
N LYS A 89 2.95 -9.94 5.87
CA LYS A 89 4.32 -9.84 5.38
C LYS A 89 5.03 -11.17 5.55
N LYS A 90 5.70 -11.63 4.51
CA LYS A 90 6.49 -12.86 4.57
C LYS A 90 7.93 -12.65 5.10
#